data_481bf07b9001902dc3264a7bd297d7bd
#
_entry.id   481bf07b9001902dc3264a7bd297d7bd
#
_cell.length_a   1.000
_cell.length_b   1.000
_cell.length_c   1.000
_cell.angle_alpha   90.00
_cell.angle_beta   90.00
_cell.angle_gamma   90.00
#
_symmetry.space_group_name_H-M   'P 1'
#
loop_
_entity.id
_entity.type
_entity.pdbx_description
1 polymer ?
#
loop_
_entity_poly.entity_id
_entity_poly.type
_entity_poly.pdbx_seq_one_letter_code
_entity_poly.pdbx_strand_id
1 'polypeptide(L)'
;MTQDFSIVHLLLNASWVVQIVVLMLMGVSITSWAAIFRKIGSIKRIKELNEEFERDFWSGTSLNELFAAAAQNAKTSGPMERIFASGMREYQKLRERRINDSSALMDGARRAMRASYQREMDAIESNLSLLASVGSVSPYVGLFGTVWGIMHAFTGLAGMQQVTLAKVAPGIAEALVATAIGLFAAIPAVLAYNRFSRDIDRVSIKLETFIEEFSNILQRNVSASGTAH
;
A
#
# COMPACT_ATOMS: atom_id res chain seq x y z
N MET A 1 32.53 38.70 -7.68
CA MET A 1 31.86 37.66 -8.50
C MET A 1 31.15 36.75 -7.52
N THR A 2 29.86 36.96 -7.33
CA THR A 2 28.98 36.06 -6.59
C THR A 2 28.86 34.78 -7.42
N GLN A 3 29.55 33.70 -6.99
CA GLN A 3 29.25 32.40 -7.55
C GLN A 3 27.82 32.07 -7.13
N ASP A 4 26.90 32.09 -8.09
CA ASP A 4 25.55 31.59 -7.90
C ASP A 4 25.64 30.09 -7.61
N PHE A 5 25.55 29.75 -6.33
CA PHE A 5 25.43 28.34 -5.86
C PHE A 5 24.05 27.83 -6.23
N SER A 6 23.73 27.80 -7.51
CA SER A 6 22.55 27.14 -8.00
C SER A 6 22.71 25.63 -7.77
N ILE A 7 21.75 25.00 -7.06
CA ILE A 7 21.74 23.55 -6.81
C ILE A 7 21.93 22.76 -8.12
N VAL A 8 21.36 23.26 -9.22
CA VAL A 8 21.50 22.65 -10.55
C VAL A 8 22.96 22.70 -11.03
N HIS A 9 23.64 23.83 -10.84
CA HIS A 9 25.05 23.95 -11.23
C HIS A 9 25.97 23.05 -10.37
N LEU A 10 25.69 22.92 -9.08
CA LEU A 10 26.39 21.99 -8.20
C LEU A 10 26.21 20.54 -8.68
N LEU A 11 24.99 20.13 -9.03
CA LEU A 11 24.72 18.76 -9.50
C LEU A 11 25.38 18.45 -10.85
N LEU A 12 25.44 19.42 -11.78
CA LEU A 12 26.08 19.21 -13.08
C LEU A 12 27.59 19.06 -13.00
N ASN A 13 28.23 19.64 -11.98
CA ASN A 13 29.68 19.54 -11.76
C ASN A 13 30.08 18.41 -10.79
N ALA A 14 29.09 17.75 -10.16
CA ALA A 14 29.32 16.64 -9.25
C ALA A 14 29.98 15.44 -9.95
N SER A 15 30.66 14.59 -9.19
CA SER A 15 31.19 13.34 -9.72
C SER A 15 30.09 12.50 -10.34
N TRP A 16 30.39 11.76 -11.40
CA TRP A 16 29.39 10.93 -12.11
C TRP A 16 28.65 9.95 -11.20
N VAL A 17 29.29 9.45 -10.13
CA VAL A 17 28.64 8.58 -9.14
C VAL A 17 27.58 9.35 -8.35
N VAL A 18 27.86 10.55 -7.88
CA VAL A 18 26.89 11.40 -7.18
C VAL A 18 25.72 11.76 -8.10
N GLN A 19 25.99 12.05 -9.38
CA GLN A 19 24.95 12.32 -10.38
C GLN A 19 24.00 11.11 -10.55
N ILE A 20 24.54 9.89 -10.66
CA ILE A 20 23.72 8.66 -10.74
C ILE A 20 22.89 8.47 -9.48
N VAL A 21 23.48 8.65 -8.30
CA VAL A 21 22.77 8.55 -7.02
C VAL A 21 21.61 9.52 -6.95
N VAL A 22 21.82 10.77 -7.32
CA VAL A 22 20.78 11.80 -7.32
C VAL A 22 19.68 11.50 -8.33
N LEU A 23 20.02 11.10 -9.55
CA LEU A 23 19.04 10.70 -10.58
C LEU A 23 18.20 9.50 -10.12
N MET A 24 18.84 8.50 -9.50
CA MET A 24 18.15 7.34 -8.94
C MET A 24 17.18 7.78 -7.84
N LEU A 25 17.62 8.60 -6.90
CA LEU A 25 16.78 9.09 -5.80
C LEU A 25 15.60 9.94 -6.31
N MET A 26 15.80 10.77 -7.33
CA MET A 26 14.70 11.51 -7.96
C MET A 26 13.69 10.57 -8.62
N GLY A 27 14.13 9.56 -9.36
CA GLY A 27 13.26 8.55 -9.97
C GLY A 27 12.45 7.79 -8.92
N VAL A 28 13.10 7.35 -7.84
CA VAL A 28 12.46 6.69 -6.70
C VAL A 28 11.46 7.61 -6.01
N SER A 29 11.79 8.89 -5.84
CA SER A 29 10.88 9.88 -5.25
C SER A 29 9.61 10.06 -6.10
N ILE A 30 9.75 10.21 -7.42
CA ILE A 30 8.60 10.35 -8.33
C ILE A 30 7.70 9.11 -8.28
N THR A 31 8.28 7.90 -8.33
CA THR A 31 7.51 6.65 -8.24
C THR A 31 6.82 6.50 -6.89
N SER A 32 7.46 6.91 -5.80
CA SER A 32 6.89 6.94 -4.46
C SER A 32 5.68 7.87 -4.37
N TRP A 33 5.79 9.10 -4.87
CA TRP A 33 4.66 10.03 -4.91
C TRP A 33 3.49 9.50 -5.75
N ALA A 34 3.78 8.92 -6.92
CA ALA A 34 2.75 8.29 -7.75
C ALA A 34 2.04 7.13 -7.01
N ALA A 35 2.80 6.32 -6.25
CA ALA A 35 2.23 5.25 -5.43
C ALA A 35 1.36 5.82 -4.29
N ILE A 36 1.79 6.89 -3.63
CA ILE A 36 1.06 7.57 -2.55
C ILE A 36 -0.31 8.06 -3.07
N PHE A 37 -0.33 8.83 -4.15
CA PHE A 37 -1.59 9.38 -4.68
C PHE A 37 -2.56 8.29 -5.13
N ARG A 38 -2.07 7.25 -5.82
CA ARG A 38 -2.90 6.11 -6.21
C ARG A 38 -3.49 5.38 -5.00
N LYS A 39 -2.69 5.20 -3.95
CA LYS A 39 -3.12 4.51 -2.74
C LYS A 39 -4.16 5.29 -1.94
N ILE A 40 -4.03 6.61 -1.85
CA ILE A 40 -5.05 7.48 -1.23
C ILE A 40 -6.40 7.28 -1.92
N GLY A 41 -6.44 7.34 -3.25
CA GLY A 41 -7.67 7.15 -4.02
C GLY A 41 -8.25 5.74 -3.86
N SER A 42 -7.40 4.71 -3.88
CA SER A 42 -7.81 3.32 -3.71
C SER A 42 -8.44 3.06 -2.34
N ILE A 43 -7.79 3.48 -1.26
CA ILE A 43 -8.30 3.27 0.11
C ILE A 43 -9.61 4.03 0.33
N LYS A 44 -9.70 5.26 -0.17
CA LYS A 44 -10.94 6.05 -0.10
C LYS A 44 -12.10 5.33 -0.80
N ARG A 45 -11.88 4.87 -2.02
CA ARG A 45 -12.88 4.13 -2.79
C ARG A 45 -13.32 2.83 -2.11
N ILE A 46 -12.36 2.08 -1.53
CA ILE A 46 -12.66 0.85 -0.78
C ILE A 46 -13.57 1.15 0.41
N LYS A 47 -13.28 2.20 1.17
CA LYS A 47 -14.10 2.61 2.32
C LYS A 47 -15.51 2.99 1.87
N GLU A 48 -15.65 3.78 0.83
CA GLU A 48 -16.96 4.20 0.27
C GLU A 48 -17.79 3.00 -0.19
N LEU A 49 -17.20 2.09 -0.96
CA LEU A 49 -17.90 0.89 -1.45
C LEU A 49 -18.28 -0.08 -0.32
N ASN A 50 -17.43 -0.24 0.68
CA ASN A 50 -17.75 -1.08 1.84
C ASN A 50 -18.88 -0.46 2.67
N GLU A 51 -18.89 0.86 2.89
CA GLU A 51 -19.95 1.55 3.63
C GLU A 51 -21.29 1.55 2.88
N GLU A 52 -21.26 1.62 1.56
CA GLU A 52 -22.44 1.49 0.72
C GLU A 52 -23.05 0.08 0.84
N PHE A 53 -22.23 -0.95 0.64
CA PHE A 53 -22.66 -2.34 0.77
C PHE A 53 -23.13 -2.68 2.20
N GLU A 54 -22.45 -2.20 3.22
CA GLU A 54 -22.83 -2.39 4.62
C GLU A 54 -24.22 -1.80 4.92
N ARG A 55 -24.54 -0.60 4.41
CA ARG A 55 -25.88 -0.01 4.53
C ARG A 55 -26.94 -0.87 3.85
N ASP A 56 -26.68 -1.33 2.62
CA ASP A 56 -27.61 -2.16 1.87
C ASP A 56 -27.83 -3.50 2.57
N PHE A 57 -26.79 -4.09 3.12
CA PHE A 57 -26.85 -5.35 3.87
C PHE A 57 -27.73 -5.23 5.13
N TRP A 58 -27.63 -4.13 5.86
CA TRP A 58 -28.41 -3.88 7.07
C TRP A 58 -29.78 -3.24 6.82
N SER A 59 -30.13 -2.89 5.59
CA SER A 59 -31.44 -2.31 5.24
C SER A 59 -32.61 -3.30 5.31
N GLY A 60 -32.34 -4.58 5.48
CA GLY A 60 -33.35 -5.64 5.50
C GLY A 60 -33.64 -6.24 4.11
N THR A 61 -32.86 -5.90 3.09
CA THR A 61 -32.91 -6.53 1.77
C THR A 61 -32.63 -8.04 1.87
N SER A 62 -33.30 -8.86 1.06
CA SER A 62 -33.07 -10.29 1.10
C SER A 62 -31.64 -10.66 0.66
N LEU A 63 -31.02 -11.64 1.33
CA LEU A 63 -29.66 -12.09 0.99
C LEU A 63 -29.53 -12.55 -0.47
N ASN A 64 -30.62 -13.09 -1.05
CA ASN A 64 -30.62 -13.54 -2.43
C ASN A 64 -30.64 -12.37 -3.42
N GLU A 65 -31.37 -11.28 -3.11
CA GLU A 65 -31.38 -10.06 -3.93
C GLU A 65 -30.01 -9.37 -3.89
N LEU A 66 -29.41 -9.24 -2.69
CA LEU A 66 -28.06 -8.71 -2.54
C LEU A 66 -27.04 -9.55 -3.30
N PHE A 67 -27.18 -10.88 -3.27
CA PHE A 67 -26.29 -11.76 -4.01
C PHE A 67 -26.44 -11.61 -5.53
N ALA A 68 -27.68 -11.49 -6.02
CA ALA A 68 -27.95 -11.26 -7.44
C ALA A 68 -27.34 -9.91 -7.92
N ALA A 69 -27.48 -8.86 -7.11
CA ALA A 69 -26.87 -7.55 -7.38
C ALA A 69 -25.33 -7.62 -7.40
N ALA A 70 -24.73 -8.29 -6.40
CA ALA A 70 -23.29 -8.49 -6.32
C ALA A 70 -22.74 -9.30 -7.51
N ALA A 71 -23.50 -10.28 -8.01
CA ALA A 71 -23.11 -11.07 -9.18
C ALA A 71 -23.10 -10.24 -10.47
N GLN A 72 -24.00 -9.27 -10.61
CA GLN A 72 -24.04 -8.35 -11.76
C GLN A 72 -22.90 -7.32 -11.72
N ASN A 73 -22.52 -6.86 -10.54
CA ASN A 73 -21.56 -5.77 -10.33
C ASN A 73 -20.12 -6.26 -10.00
N ALA A 74 -19.79 -7.52 -10.27
CA ALA A 74 -18.54 -8.17 -9.82
C ALA A 74 -17.24 -7.38 -10.12
N LYS A 75 -17.22 -6.52 -11.16
CA LYS A 75 -16.04 -5.71 -11.53
C LYS A 75 -15.93 -4.39 -10.75
N THR A 76 -17.03 -3.88 -10.23
CA THR A 76 -17.09 -2.56 -9.55
C THR A 76 -17.32 -2.68 -8.05
N SER A 77 -17.68 -3.89 -7.58
CA SER A 77 -17.97 -4.19 -6.17
C SER A 77 -16.77 -3.99 -5.25
N GLY A 78 -17.06 -3.62 -3.99
CA GLY A 78 -16.08 -3.48 -2.93
C GLY A 78 -15.59 -4.83 -2.37
N PRO A 79 -14.53 -4.83 -1.57
CA PRO A 79 -14.02 -6.04 -0.91
C PRO A 79 -15.08 -6.75 -0.07
N MET A 80 -15.88 -6.03 0.70
CA MET A 80 -16.92 -6.59 1.57
C MET A 80 -17.98 -7.33 0.75
N GLU A 81 -18.45 -6.73 -0.34
CA GLU A 81 -19.42 -7.32 -1.27
C GLU A 81 -18.87 -8.59 -1.94
N ARG A 82 -17.59 -8.60 -2.34
CA ARG A 82 -16.94 -9.78 -2.93
C ARG A 82 -16.80 -10.93 -1.91
N ILE A 83 -16.50 -10.62 -0.67
CA ILE A 83 -16.46 -11.59 0.43
C ILE A 83 -17.85 -12.19 0.65
N PHE A 84 -18.88 -11.34 0.75
CA PHE A 84 -20.28 -11.75 0.85
C PHE A 84 -20.68 -12.68 -0.30
N ALA A 85 -20.43 -12.27 -1.55
CA ALA A 85 -20.74 -13.05 -2.74
C ALA A 85 -20.03 -14.41 -2.76
N SER A 86 -18.79 -14.48 -2.28
CA SER A 86 -18.04 -15.73 -2.15
C SER A 86 -18.68 -16.68 -1.15
N GLY A 87 -19.09 -16.18 0.01
CA GLY A 87 -19.79 -16.96 1.05
C GLY A 87 -21.15 -17.46 0.56
N MET A 88 -21.97 -16.58 -0.02
CA MET A 88 -23.28 -16.93 -0.55
C MET A 88 -23.20 -17.96 -1.67
N ARG A 89 -22.26 -17.83 -2.58
CA ARG A 89 -22.05 -18.79 -3.67
C ARG A 89 -21.74 -20.18 -3.16
N GLU A 90 -20.86 -20.31 -2.19
CA GLU A 90 -20.50 -21.61 -1.63
C GLU A 90 -21.66 -22.19 -0.79
N TYR A 91 -22.36 -21.35 -0.03
CA TYR A 91 -23.55 -21.76 0.72
C TYR A 91 -24.64 -22.32 -0.20
N GLN A 92 -24.99 -21.63 -1.30
CA GLN A 92 -25.98 -22.09 -2.27
C GLN A 92 -25.55 -23.39 -2.95
N LYS A 93 -24.29 -23.48 -3.38
CA LYS A 93 -23.75 -24.68 -4.03
C LYS A 93 -23.80 -25.93 -3.12
N LEU A 94 -23.48 -25.77 -1.83
CA LEU A 94 -23.55 -26.88 -0.87
C LEU A 94 -25.01 -27.27 -0.60
N ARG A 95 -25.92 -26.31 -0.51
CA ARG A 95 -27.36 -26.53 -0.36
C ARG A 95 -27.97 -27.28 -1.56
N GLU A 96 -27.59 -26.94 -2.79
CA GLU A 96 -28.00 -27.64 -4.01
C GLU A 96 -27.51 -29.08 -4.04
N ARG A 97 -26.35 -29.36 -3.44
CA ARG A 97 -25.83 -30.74 -3.28
C ARG A 97 -26.53 -31.53 -2.18
N ARG A 98 -27.60 -31.00 -1.59
CA ARG A 98 -28.39 -31.61 -0.51
C ARG A 98 -27.55 -32.02 0.71
N ILE A 99 -26.53 -31.27 1.02
CA ILE A 99 -25.79 -31.40 2.27
C ILE A 99 -26.70 -30.84 3.37
N ASN A 100 -27.29 -31.72 4.18
CA ASN A 100 -28.24 -31.34 5.24
C ASN A 100 -27.53 -31.02 6.58
N ASP A 101 -26.21 -31.19 6.64
CA ASP A 101 -25.45 -30.83 7.82
C ASP A 101 -25.19 -29.32 7.87
N SER A 102 -25.89 -28.67 8.81
CA SER A 102 -25.78 -27.24 9.05
C SER A 102 -24.35 -26.79 9.33
N SER A 103 -23.57 -27.63 10.01
CA SER A 103 -22.17 -27.30 10.33
C SER A 103 -21.32 -27.32 9.08
N ALA A 104 -21.48 -28.28 8.19
CA ALA A 104 -20.76 -28.38 6.93
C ALA A 104 -21.08 -27.19 5.97
N LEU A 105 -22.36 -26.76 5.93
CA LEU A 105 -22.78 -25.59 5.16
C LEU A 105 -22.08 -24.31 5.65
N MET A 106 -22.07 -24.11 6.96
CA MET A 106 -21.47 -22.93 7.60
C MET A 106 -19.95 -22.90 7.43
N ASP A 107 -19.29 -24.03 7.68
CA ASP A 107 -17.85 -24.15 7.53
C ASP A 107 -17.40 -23.94 6.08
N GLY A 108 -18.19 -24.42 5.12
CA GLY A 108 -17.94 -24.18 3.70
C GLY A 108 -18.01 -22.70 3.34
N ALA A 109 -19.09 -22.03 3.72
CA ALA A 109 -19.30 -20.60 3.48
C ALA A 109 -18.19 -19.77 4.16
N ARG A 110 -17.87 -20.06 5.43
CA ARG A 110 -16.83 -19.35 6.19
C ARG A 110 -15.44 -19.52 5.57
N ARG A 111 -15.07 -20.72 5.11
CA ARG A 111 -13.81 -20.96 4.40
C ARG A 111 -13.75 -20.17 3.08
N ALA A 112 -14.86 -20.11 2.33
CA ALA A 112 -14.93 -19.34 1.08
C ALA A 112 -14.77 -17.85 1.33
N MET A 113 -15.41 -17.30 2.37
CA MET A 113 -15.27 -15.90 2.78
C MET A 113 -13.84 -15.58 3.22
N ARG A 114 -13.22 -16.42 4.05
CA ARG A 114 -11.83 -16.23 4.49
C ARG A 114 -10.83 -16.29 3.33
N ALA A 115 -11.03 -17.19 2.38
CA ALA A 115 -10.21 -17.25 1.17
C ALA A 115 -10.38 -16.02 0.28
N SER A 116 -11.60 -15.45 0.21
CA SER A 116 -11.86 -14.19 -0.48
C SER A 116 -11.21 -13.01 0.24
N TYR A 117 -11.38 -12.94 1.57
CA TYR A 117 -10.75 -11.93 2.43
C TYR A 117 -9.24 -11.87 2.23
N GLN A 118 -8.57 -13.03 2.22
CA GLN A 118 -7.11 -13.07 2.04
C GLN A 118 -6.69 -12.45 0.69
N ARG A 119 -7.41 -12.79 -0.40
CA ARG A 119 -7.15 -12.20 -1.73
C ARG A 119 -7.38 -10.70 -1.76
N GLU A 120 -8.42 -10.22 -1.06
CA GLU A 120 -8.70 -8.79 -0.96
C GLU A 120 -7.61 -8.06 -0.17
N MET A 121 -7.15 -8.63 0.94
CA MET A 121 -6.08 -8.06 1.75
C MET A 121 -4.76 -7.98 0.96
N ASP A 122 -4.38 -9.06 0.24
CA ASP A 122 -3.20 -9.05 -0.64
C ASP A 122 -3.27 -7.93 -1.68
N ALA A 123 -4.44 -7.69 -2.26
CA ALA A 123 -4.66 -6.61 -3.23
C ALA A 123 -4.60 -5.22 -2.56
N ILE A 124 -5.19 -5.08 -1.36
CA ILE A 124 -5.19 -3.83 -0.61
C ILE A 124 -3.78 -3.49 -0.10
N GLU A 125 -2.97 -4.46 0.31
CA GLU A 125 -1.60 -4.25 0.78
C GLU A 125 -0.59 -4.00 -0.35
N SER A 126 -0.98 -4.25 -1.59
CA SER A 126 -0.10 -4.04 -2.75
C SER A 126 0.57 -2.66 -2.73
N ASN A 127 1.86 -2.62 -3.13
CA ASN A 127 2.71 -1.41 -3.16
C ASN A 127 3.06 -0.76 -1.80
N LEU A 128 2.63 -1.32 -0.65
CA LEU A 128 3.12 -0.86 0.66
C LEU A 128 4.60 -1.14 0.84
N SER A 129 5.06 -2.31 0.40
CA SER A 129 6.46 -2.72 0.46
C SER A 129 7.39 -1.75 -0.28
N LEU A 130 6.92 -1.17 -1.39
CA LEU A 130 7.66 -0.13 -2.11
C LEU A 130 7.88 1.11 -1.22
N LEU A 131 6.83 1.61 -0.57
CA LEU A 131 6.95 2.78 0.31
C LEU A 131 7.84 2.50 1.53
N ALA A 132 7.75 1.30 2.11
CA ALA A 132 8.63 0.87 3.18
C ALA A 132 10.10 0.85 2.74
N SER A 133 10.37 0.28 1.56
CA SER A 133 11.72 0.21 0.99
C SER A 133 12.28 1.60 0.67
N VAL A 134 11.48 2.47 0.05
CA VAL A 134 11.90 3.85 -0.23
C VAL A 134 12.21 4.59 1.06
N GLY A 135 11.35 4.47 2.06
CA GLY A 135 11.53 5.13 3.35
C GLY A 135 12.77 4.67 4.11
N SER A 136 13.08 3.39 4.06
CA SER A 136 14.22 2.81 4.79
C SER A 136 15.55 2.91 4.04
N VAL A 137 15.56 2.81 2.71
CA VAL A 137 16.79 2.70 1.92
C VAL A 137 17.28 4.05 1.39
N SER A 138 16.36 4.95 0.99
CA SER A 138 16.75 6.23 0.38
C SER A 138 17.72 7.09 1.20
N PRO A 139 17.61 7.17 2.56
CA PRO A 139 18.57 7.90 3.37
C PRO A 139 19.99 7.34 3.26
N TYR A 140 20.12 6.01 3.19
CA TYR A 140 21.43 5.35 3.08
C TYR A 140 22.05 5.54 1.70
N VAL A 141 21.21 5.54 0.64
CA VAL A 141 21.67 5.85 -0.72
C VAL A 141 22.15 7.31 -0.80
N GLY A 142 21.43 8.25 -0.16
CA GLY A 142 21.86 9.64 -0.03
C GLY A 142 23.16 9.78 0.74
N LEU A 143 23.30 9.08 1.87
CA LEU A 143 24.53 9.04 2.67
C LEU A 143 25.70 8.47 1.86
N PHE A 144 25.48 7.40 1.10
CA PHE A 144 26.50 6.86 0.19
C PHE A 144 26.99 7.93 -0.79
N GLY A 145 26.05 8.71 -1.40
CA GLY A 145 26.39 9.82 -2.26
C GLY A 145 27.27 10.86 -1.57
N THR A 146 26.99 11.16 -0.30
CA THR A 146 27.77 12.10 0.50
C THR A 146 29.19 11.58 0.76
N VAL A 147 29.32 10.34 1.23
CA VAL A 147 30.62 9.72 1.50
C VAL A 147 31.49 9.70 0.23
N TRP A 148 30.90 9.28 -0.88
CA TRP A 148 31.59 9.24 -2.17
C TRP A 148 32.03 10.64 -2.64
N GLY A 149 31.12 11.62 -2.58
CA GLY A 149 31.42 12.99 -3.03
C GLY A 149 32.52 13.65 -2.19
N ILE A 150 32.48 13.49 -0.87
CA ILE A 150 33.53 14.01 0.01
C ILE A 150 34.87 13.31 -0.27
N MET A 151 34.87 11.99 -0.41
CA MET A 151 36.07 11.23 -0.77
C MET A 151 36.65 11.72 -2.10
N HIS A 152 35.83 11.94 -3.11
CA HIS A 152 36.24 12.44 -4.41
C HIS A 152 36.84 13.86 -4.31
N ALA A 153 36.22 14.76 -3.52
CA ALA A 153 36.71 16.10 -3.29
C ALA A 153 38.12 16.11 -2.66
N PHE A 154 38.35 15.21 -1.69
CA PHE A 154 39.67 15.10 -1.03
C PHE A 154 40.71 14.39 -1.90
N THR A 155 40.34 13.38 -2.67
CA THR A 155 41.28 12.71 -3.59
C THR A 155 41.77 13.64 -4.69
N GLY A 156 40.94 14.61 -5.11
CA GLY A 156 41.34 15.66 -6.05
C GLY A 156 42.41 16.63 -5.52
N LEU A 157 42.68 16.61 -4.22
CA LEU A 157 43.78 17.41 -3.62
C LEU A 157 45.12 16.68 -3.58
N ALA A 158 45.14 15.37 -3.84
CA ALA A 158 46.38 14.59 -3.82
C ALA A 158 47.34 15.13 -4.88
N GLY A 159 48.53 15.58 -4.45
CA GLY A 159 49.55 16.14 -5.32
C GLY A 159 49.53 17.68 -5.46
N MET A 160 48.63 18.41 -4.80
CA MET A 160 48.65 19.86 -4.77
C MET A 160 49.55 20.39 -3.68
N GLN A 161 50.44 21.33 -4.00
CA GLN A 161 51.38 21.94 -3.03
C GLN A 161 50.69 22.91 -2.06
N GLN A 162 49.55 23.47 -2.43
CA GLN A 162 48.72 24.36 -1.58
C GLN A 162 47.25 23.95 -1.65
N VAL A 163 46.74 23.55 -0.50
CA VAL A 163 45.33 23.18 -0.33
C VAL A 163 44.60 24.35 0.32
N THR A 164 43.55 24.84 -0.34
CA THR A 164 42.66 25.86 0.22
C THR A 164 41.26 25.30 0.40
N LEU A 165 40.56 25.75 1.42
CA LEU A 165 39.18 25.36 1.68
C LEU A 165 38.26 25.68 0.48
N ALA A 166 38.54 26.74 -0.24
CA ALA A 166 37.79 27.16 -1.43
C ALA A 166 37.79 26.10 -2.55
N LYS A 167 38.78 25.21 -2.59
CA LYS A 167 38.85 24.13 -3.61
C LYS A 167 37.98 22.90 -3.25
N VAL A 168 37.75 22.61 -1.99
CA VAL A 168 36.97 21.44 -1.53
C VAL A 168 35.52 21.79 -1.21
N ALA A 169 35.24 23.05 -0.86
CA ALA A 169 33.91 23.48 -0.45
C ALA A 169 32.81 23.15 -1.46
N PRO A 170 32.98 23.36 -2.79
CA PRO A 170 31.98 22.96 -3.77
C PRO A 170 31.67 21.46 -3.75
N GLY A 171 32.68 20.58 -3.77
CA GLY A 171 32.48 19.13 -3.75
C GLY A 171 31.83 18.62 -2.47
N ILE A 172 32.10 19.25 -1.33
CA ILE A 172 31.40 18.94 -0.07
C ILE A 172 29.93 19.38 -0.17
N ALA A 173 29.66 20.57 -0.70
CA ALA A 173 28.29 21.07 -0.87
C ALA A 173 27.47 20.16 -1.81
N GLU A 174 28.04 19.72 -2.92
CA GLU A 174 27.43 18.77 -3.86
C GLU A 174 27.11 17.44 -3.16
N ALA A 175 28.02 16.91 -2.36
CA ALA A 175 27.82 15.70 -1.60
C ALA A 175 26.61 15.82 -0.62
N LEU A 176 26.53 16.91 0.12
CA LEU A 176 25.43 17.17 1.07
C LEU A 176 24.06 17.24 0.39
N VAL A 177 23.97 17.73 -0.86
CA VAL A 177 22.74 17.75 -1.64
C VAL A 177 22.22 16.32 -1.87
N ALA A 178 23.08 15.34 -2.10
CA ALA A 178 22.66 13.95 -2.29
C ALA A 178 21.94 13.39 -1.05
N THR A 179 22.44 13.68 0.16
CA THR A 179 21.76 13.29 1.40
C THR A 179 20.44 14.01 1.58
N ALA A 180 20.39 15.30 1.29
CA ALA A 180 19.14 16.06 1.38
C ALA A 180 18.06 15.49 0.46
N ILE A 181 18.40 15.11 -0.77
CA ILE A 181 17.47 14.47 -1.73
C ILE A 181 17.05 13.09 -1.24
N GLY A 182 17.96 12.30 -0.67
CA GLY A 182 17.63 11.00 -0.07
C GLY A 182 16.61 11.11 1.07
N LEU A 183 16.78 12.08 1.96
CA LEU A 183 15.82 12.39 3.03
C LEU A 183 14.49 12.91 2.48
N PHE A 184 14.52 13.77 1.48
CA PHE A 184 13.32 14.28 0.83
C PHE A 184 12.48 13.18 0.18
N ALA A 185 13.10 12.15 -0.38
CA ALA A 185 12.41 10.99 -0.92
C ALA A 185 11.87 10.08 0.21
N ALA A 186 12.62 9.89 1.30
CA ALA A 186 12.28 8.96 2.35
C ALA A 186 11.15 9.45 3.27
N ILE A 187 11.15 10.71 3.68
CA ILE A 187 10.22 11.23 4.68
C ILE A 187 8.76 11.06 4.26
N PRO A 188 8.33 11.49 3.04
CA PRO A 188 6.95 11.28 2.60
C PRO A 188 6.58 9.80 2.50
N ALA A 189 7.51 8.93 2.07
CA ALA A 189 7.28 7.51 1.94
C ALA A 189 7.00 6.84 3.30
N VAL A 190 7.78 7.17 4.33
CA VAL A 190 7.57 6.65 5.71
C VAL A 190 6.24 7.13 6.28
N LEU A 191 5.95 8.42 6.14
CA LEU A 191 4.68 8.99 6.64
C LEU A 191 3.47 8.33 5.96
N ALA A 192 3.55 8.15 4.64
CA ALA A 192 2.50 7.52 3.85
C ALA A 192 2.35 6.02 4.22
N TYR A 193 3.44 5.28 4.33
CA TYR A 193 3.44 3.90 4.76
C TYR A 193 2.74 3.72 6.11
N ASN A 194 3.15 4.49 7.11
CA ASN A 194 2.58 4.41 8.46
C ASN A 194 1.08 4.77 8.49
N ARG A 195 0.65 5.72 7.67
CA ARG A 195 -0.77 6.07 7.54
C ARG A 195 -1.56 4.95 6.87
N PHE A 196 -1.07 4.44 5.73
CA PHE A 196 -1.77 3.42 4.97
C PHE A 196 -1.86 2.09 5.71
N SER A 197 -0.80 1.67 6.43
CA SER A 197 -0.85 0.48 7.29
C SER A 197 -2.01 0.57 8.28
N ARG A 198 -2.15 1.68 8.99
CA ARG A 198 -3.26 1.87 9.94
C ARG A 198 -4.63 1.92 9.27
N ASP A 199 -4.73 2.51 8.09
CA ASP A 199 -5.99 2.55 7.34
C ASP A 199 -6.39 1.15 6.85
N ILE A 200 -5.42 0.33 6.43
CA ILE A 200 -5.62 -1.04 5.99
C ILE A 200 -6.00 -1.94 7.16
N ASP A 201 -5.34 -1.81 8.31
CA ASP A 201 -5.71 -2.54 9.54
C ASP A 201 -7.18 -2.29 9.93
N ARG A 202 -7.65 -1.05 9.81
CA ARG A 202 -9.06 -0.72 10.07
C ARG A 202 -10.02 -1.37 9.06
N VAL A 203 -9.64 -1.41 7.78
CA VAL A 203 -10.43 -2.11 6.75
C VAL A 203 -10.45 -3.62 7.03
N SER A 204 -9.31 -4.20 7.37
CA SER A 204 -9.16 -5.61 7.76
C SER A 204 -10.12 -5.99 8.88
N ILE A 205 -10.10 -5.24 9.99
CA ILE A 205 -10.98 -5.47 11.15
C ILE A 205 -12.47 -5.40 10.74
N LYS A 206 -12.86 -4.41 9.93
CA LYS A 206 -14.24 -4.30 9.44
C LYS A 206 -14.66 -5.51 8.59
N LEU A 207 -13.79 -5.99 7.70
CA LEU A 207 -14.07 -7.15 6.87
C LEU A 207 -14.16 -8.43 7.69
N GLU A 208 -13.29 -8.61 8.71
CA GLU A 208 -13.35 -9.76 9.60
C GLU A 208 -14.63 -9.76 10.45
N THR A 209 -14.98 -8.59 11.03
CA THR A 209 -16.24 -8.42 11.76
C THR A 209 -17.43 -8.78 10.89
N PHE A 210 -17.47 -8.30 9.67
CA PHE A 210 -18.53 -8.61 8.71
C PHE A 210 -18.63 -10.13 8.44
N ILE A 211 -17.50 -10.84 8.29
CA ILE A 211 -17.50 -12.30 8.10
C ILE A 211 -18.18 -13.00 9.26
N GLU A 212 -17.87 -12.61 10.50
CA GLU A 212 -18.47 -13.22 11.69
C GLU A 212 -19.96 -12.88 11.80
N GLU A 213 -20.36 -11.64 11.59
CA GLU A 213 -21.76 -11.22 11.60
C GLU A 213 -22.59 -11.94 10.54
N PHE A 214 -22.08 -12.00 9.32
CA PHE A 214 -22.75 -12.69 8.22
C PHE A 214 -22.83 -14.21 8.48
N SER A 215 -21.78 -14.82 9.04
CA SER A 215 -21.81 -16.23 9.46
C SER A 215 -22.91 -16.48 10.47
N ASN A 216 -23.11 -15.61 11.45
CA ASN A 216 -24.16 -15.72 12.46
C ASN A 216 -25.57 -15.60 11.83
N ILE A 217 -25.75 -14.73 10.82
CA ILE A 217 -27.02 -14.59 10.10
C ILE A 217 -27.32 -15.86 9.30
N LEU A 218 -26.34 -16.40 8.58
CA LEU A 218 -26.50 -17.65 7.84
C LEU A 218 -26.87 -18.80 8.78
N GLN A 219 -26.22 -18.92 9.93
CA GLN A 219 -26.51 -19.96 10.91
C GLN A 219 -27.94 -19.89 11.43
N ARG A 220 -28.45 -18.69 11.74
CA ARG A 220 -29.84 -18.50 12.14
C ARG A 220 -30.84 -18.93 11.05
N ASN A 221 -30.54 -18.58 9.80
CA ASN A 221 -31.40 -18.96 8.65
C ASN A 221 -31.45 -20.47 8.42
N VAL A 222 -30.32 -21.18 8.63
CA VAL A 222 -30.27 -22.64 8.52
C VAL A 222 -31.06 -23.29 9.66
N SER A 223 -30.89 -22.81 10.91
CA SER A 223 -31.62 -23.33 12.07
C SER A 223 -33.13 -23.12 11.95
N ALA A 224 -33.58 -21.96 11.45
CA ALA A 224 -34.98 -21.66 11.23
C ALA A 224 -35.63 -22.57 10.16
N SER A 225 -34.90 -22.92 9.10
CA SER A 225 -35.37 -23.84 8.07
C SER A 225 -35.41 -25.32 8.52
N GLY A 226 -34.60 -25.72 9.51
CA GLY A 226 -34.57 -27.06 10.07
C GLY A 226 -35.68 -27.36 11.10
N THR A 227 -36.28 -26.32 11.69
CA THR A 227 -37.38 -26.46 12.67
C THR A 227 -38.76 -26.43 12.02
N ALA A 228 -38.89 -26.24 10.71
CA ALA A 228 -40.13 -26.17 9.96
C ALA A 228 -40.51 -27.51 9.30
N HIS A 229 -39.88 -28.60 9.65
CA HIS A 229 -40.20 -29.98 9.31
C HIS A 229 -40.39 -30.79 10.59
#